data_01e05aafa3cf741b5bf19616bf9045f2
#
_entry.id   01e05aafa3cf741b5bf19616bf9045f2
#
_cell.length_a   1.000
_cell.length_b   1.000
_cell.length_c   1.000
_cell.angle_alpha   90.00
_cell.angle_beta   90.00
_cell.angle_gamma   90.00
#
_symmetry.space_group_name_H-M   'P 1'
#
loop_
_entity.id
_entity.type
_entity.pdbx_description
1 polymer ?
#
loop_
_entity_poly.entity_id
_entity_poly.type
_entity_poly.pdbx_seq_one_letter_code
_entity_poly.pdbx_strand_id
1 'polypeptide(L)'
;NGLAGDFPGSFENLGDYTAPYPDQLDQTWTLTFGEDTMLEVSGNSFIGFWTGYREYRVLRLNDTALWLQYKHHEGGFLWYLKLIPEGFVSSGGGGGGEPTTYELPIDFETEDPVFNVFGGSTYSVIDNPDPSGINTSSRVAETTHGVEPWAGLFVDLTEPLDLSTSSSITFKIWAPVTGPCRVKLENSSATSEFVELDVDVTTSGAWEAISVDFAGSSSGVYDRLVLFPGWDVPSAGTFYLDDIDQE
;
A
#
# COMPACT_ATOMS: atom_id res chain seq x y z
N ASN A 1 -7.26 -13.08 -6.13
CA ASN A 1 -8.64 -12.70 -5.84
C ASN A 1 -8.69 -11.70 -4.69
N GLY A 2 -8.20 -10.50 -4.92
CA GLY A 2 -8.29 -9.41 -3.97
C GLY A 2 -9.64 -8.72 -4.05
N LEU A 3 -10.04 -8.06 -2.99
CA LEU A 3 -11.20 -7.20 -2.97
C LEU A 3 -10.78 -5.76 -3.23
N ALA A 4 -11.64 -5.01 -3.89
CA ALA A 4 -11.42 -3.59 -4.06
C ALA A 4 -11.46 -2.86 -2.72
N GLY A 5 -10.64 -1.82 -2.57
CA GLY A 5 -10.41 -1.12 -1.32
C GLY A 5 -11.61 -0.42 -0.67
N ASP A 6 -12.74 -0.35 -1.33
CA ASP A 6 -13.97 0.24 -0.76
C ASP A 6 -14.76 -0.74 0.11
N PHE A 7 -14.21 -1.90 0.37
CA PHE A 7 -14.87 -2.90 1.18
C PHE A 7 -14.44 -2.72 2.65
N PRO A 8 -15.39 -2.45 3.56
CA PRO A 8 -15.07 -2.46 4.98
C PRO A 8 -14.83 -3.90 5.41
N GLY A 9 -13.61 -4.26 5.60
CA GLY A 9 -13.17 -5.57 6.05
C GLY A 9 -12.02 -6.10 5.22
N SER A 10 -10.96 -6.46 5.88
CA SER A 10 -9.88 -7.23 5.29
C SER A 10 -10.43 -8.62 4.97
N PHE A 11 -10.37 -9.01 3.72
CA PHE A 11 -10.46 -10.42 3.37
C PHE A 11 -9.05 -11.00 3.46
N GLU A 12 -8.55 -11.02 4.66
CA GLU A 12 -7.34 -11.74 4.99
C GLU A 12 -7.60 -13.22 4.70
N ASN A 13 -6.76 -13.83 3.89
CA ASN A 13 -6.76 -15.26 3.58
C ASN A 13 -7.95 -15.82 2.78
N LEU A 14 -8.34 -15.17 1.73
CA LEU A 14 -8.89 -15.91 0.62
C LEU A 14 -7.70 -16.57 -0.09
N GLY A 15 -7.30 -17.74 0.35
CA GLY A 15 -6.10 -18.44 -0.10
C GLY A 15 -5.83 -18.36 -1.60
N ASP A 16 -4.60 -18.54 -2.03
CA ASP A 16 -4.22 -18.63 -3.42
C ASP A 16 -5.11 -19.63 -4.18
N TYR A 17 -6.08 -19.09 -4.90
CA TYR A 17 -6.82 -19.88 -5.87
C TYR A 17 -5.99 -20.00 -7.13
N THR A 18 -4.98 -20.82 -7.04
CA THR A 18 -4.09 -21.14 -8.15
C THR A 18 -4.53 -22.38 -8.96
N ALA A 19 -5.60 -23.04 -8.53
CA ALA A 19 -6.09 -24.19 -9.28
C ALA A 19 -7.14 -23.72 -10.30
N PRO A 20 -6.83 -23.69 -11.59
CA PRO A 20 -7.87 -23.67 -12.60
C PRO A 20 -8.70 -24.94 -12.40
N TYR A 21 -9.99 -24.79 -12.19
CA TYR A 21 -10.87 -25.93 -12.37
C TYR A 21 -10.73 -26.38 -13.82
N PRO A 22 -10.43 -27.65 -14.10
CA PRO A 22 -10.14 -28.13 -15.47
C PRO A 22 -11.22 -27.79 -16.49
N ASP A 23 -12.44 -27.65 -16.04
CA ASP A 23 -13.63 -27.33 -16.81
C ASP A 23 -13.77 -25.83 -17.13
N GLN A 24 -12.88 -24.99 -16.65
CA GLN A 24 -12.83 -23.54 -16.96
C GLN A 24 -11.79 -23.16 -18.00
N LEU A 25 -11.04 -24.13 -18.49
CA LEU A 25 -10.16 -23.95 -19.63
C LEU A 25 -11.01 -23.75 -20.90
N ASP A 26 -10.61 -22.82 -21.75
CA ASP A 26 -11.26 -22.50 -23.03
C ASP A 26 -12.61 -21.76 -22.92
N GLN A 27 -12.81 -20.99 -21.86
CA GLN A 27 -13.97 -20.13 -21.74
C GLN A 27 -13.80 -18.83 -22.52
N THR A 28 -14.89 -18.37 -23.10
CA THR A 28 -14.93 -17.05 -23.72
C THR A 28 -15.64 -16.06 -22.84
N TRP A 29 -15.26 -14.81 -22.96
CA TRP A 29 -15.90 -13.72 -22.27
C TRP A 29 -16.17 -12.57 -23.24
N THR A 30 -17.22 -11.84 -22.96
CA THR A 30 -17.68 -10.75 -23.78
C THR A 30 -17.76 -9.48 -22.94
N LEU A 31 -17.19 -8.39 -23.44
CA LEU A 31 -17.36 -7.06 -22.88
C LEU A 31 -18.48 -6.33 -23.63
N THR A 32 -19.43 -5.81 -22.88
CA THR A 32 -20.50 -4.95 -23.40
C THR A 32 -20.34 -3.57 -22.81
N PHE A 33 -20.24 -2.57 -23.67
CA PHE A 33 -20.10 -1.17 -23.29
C PHE A 33 -21.44 -0.45 -23.35
N GLY A 34 -21.87 0.17 -22.26
CA GLY A 34 -23.11 0.91 -22.11
C GLY A 34 -22.96 1.97 -21.01
N GLU A 35 -24.04 2.25 -20.29
CA GLU A 35 -24.00 3.09 -19.09
C GLU A 35 -23.02 2.49 -18.06
N ASP A 36 -23.05 1.16 -17.93
CA ASP A 36 -22.04 0.35 -17.24
C ASP A 36 -21.31 -0.52 -18.27
N THR A 37 -20.03 -0.78 -18.03
CA THR A 37 -19.29 -1.81 -18.76
C THR A 37 -19.50 -3.14 -18.07
N MET A 38 -20.01 -4.11 -18.82
CA MET A 38 -20.31 -5.45 -18.30
C MET A 38 -19.41 -6.49 -18.92
N LEU A 39 -18.92 -7.42 -18.10
CA LEU A 39 -18.21 -8.62 -18.51
C LEU A 39 -19.13 -9.83 -18.32
N GLU A 40 -19.37 -10.57 -19.38
CA GLU A 40 -20.09 -11.84 -19.35
C GLU A 40 -19.13 -12.98 -19.68
N VAL A 41 -19.14 -14.05 -18.87
CA VAL A 41 -18.38 -15.30 -19.11
C VAL A 41 -19.30 -16.39 -19.64
N SER A 42 -18.78 -17.16 -20.60
CA SER A 42 -19.58 -18.17 -21.30
C SER A 42 -19.86 -19.43 -20.49
N GLY A 43 -20.88 -20.16 -20.88
CA GLY A 43 -21.19 -21.49 -20.36
C GLY A 43 -21.53 -21.55 -18.88
N ASN A 44 -20.93 -22.46 -18.15
CA ASN A 44 -21.05 -22.63 -16.70
C ASN A 44 -19.86 -22.04 -15.94
N SER A 45 -19.07 -21.21 -16.61
CA SER A 45 -17.93 -20.55 -16.01
C SER A 45 -18.33 -19.44 -15.06
N PHE A 46 -17.42 -19.13 -14.17
CA PHE A 46 -17.54 -18.02 -13.22
C PHE A 46 -16.15 -17.51 -12.87
N ILE A 47 -16.10 -16.28 -12.38
CA ILE A 47 -14.88 -15.69 -11.83
C ILE A 47 -15.07 -15.58 -10.33
N GLY A 48 -14.14 -16.13 -9.55
CA GLY A 48 -14.20 -16.12 -8.08
C GLY A 48 -14.73 -17.41 -7.48
N PHE A 49 -15.45 -17.33 -6.35
CA PHE A 49 -15.80 -18.49 -5.53
C PHE A 49 -17.13 -19.15 -5.85
N TRP A 50 -18.03 -18.43 -6.48
CA TRP A 50 -19.41 -18.87 -6.57
C TRP A 50 -19.79 -19.26 -7.99
N THR A 51 -20.25 -20.49 -8.12
CA THR A 51 -20.82 -20.98 -9.37
C THR A 51 -22.12 -20.25 -9.68
N GLY A 52 -22.34 -19.97 -10.96
CA GLY A 52 -23.60 -19.41 -11.45
C GLY A 52 -23.59 -17.90 -11.69
N TYR A 53 -22.54 -17.18 -11.31
CA TYR A 53 -22.35 -15.78 -11.69
C TYR A 53 -21.65 -15.69 -13.02
N ARG A 54 -22.27 -15.04 -13.98
CA ARG A 54 -21.74 -14.88 -15.34
C ARG A 54 -21.58 -13.43 -15.73
N GLU A 55 -22.28 -12.53 -15.04
CA GLU A 55 -22.30 -11.11 -15.36
C GLU A 55 -21.64 -10.32 -14.24
N TYR A 56 -20.66 -9.53 -14.63
CA TYR A 56 -19.87 -8.71 -13.72
C TYR A 56 -19.85 -7.29 -14.25
N ARG A 57 -20.09 -6.32 -13.38
CA ARG A 57 -19.83 -4.93 -13.71
C ARG A 57 -18.32 -4.68 -13.67
N VAL A 58 -17.78 -4.13 -14.73
CA VAL A 58 -16.36 -3.77 -14.82
C VAL A 58 -16.18 -2.39 -14.21
N LEU A 59 -15.45 -2.33 -13.10
CA LEU A 59 -15.11 -1.07 -12.43
C LEU A 59 -13.80 -0.48 -12.96
N ARG A 60 -12.89 -1.34 -13.39
CA ARG A 60 -11.61 -0.96 -13.97
C ARG A 60 -11.16 -2.02 -14.96
N LEU A 61 -10.64 -1.59 -16.11
CA LEU A 61 -9.98 -2.43 -17.08
C LEU A 61 -8.83 -1.64 -17.72
N ASN A 62 -7.62 -2.10 -17.50
CA ASN A 62 -6.42 -1.61 -18.17
C ASN A 62 -5.39 -2.75 -18.25
N ASP A 63 -4.19 -2.47 -18.74
CA ASP A 63 -3.14 -3.46 -18.94
C ASP A 63 -2.66 -4.14 -17.64
N THR A 64 -2.96 -3.53 -16.49
CA THR A 64 -2.45 -3.97 -15.19
C THR A 64 -3.53 -4.47 -14.23
N ALA A 65 -4.81 -4.24 -14.51
CA ALA A 65 -5.89 -4.62 -13.60
C ALA A 65 -7.24 -4.80 -14.28
N LEU A 66 -7.99 -5.80 -13.82
CA LEU A 66 -9.40 -5.97 -14.09
C LEU A 66 -10.16 -6.01 -12.76
N TRP A 67 -10.95 -4.99 -12.48
CA TRP A 67 -11.76 -4.93 -11.27
C TRP A 67 -13.21 -5.19 -11.62
N LEU A 68 -13.81 -6.15 -10.94
CA LEU A 68 -15.15 -6.61 -11.19
C LEU A 68 -16.02 -6.47 -9.94
N GLN A 69 -17.28 -6.18 -10.16
CA GLN A 69 -18.31 -6.18 -9.13
C GLN A 69 -19.44 -7.11 -9.54
N TYR A 70 -19.94 -7.90 -8.62
CA TYR A 70 -21.20 -8.66 -8.82
C TYR A 70 -22.04 -8.67 -7.55
N LYS A 71 -23.35 -8.82 -7.72
CA LYS A 71 -24.29 -8.86 -6.62
C LYS A 71 -24.68 -10.29 -6.31
N HIS A 72 -24.49 -10.72 -5.07
CA HIS A 72 -24.93 -12.04 -4.62
C HIS A 72 -26.46 -12.13 -4.59
N HIS A 73 -27.02 -13.20 -5.18
CA HIS A 73 -28.47 -13.36 -5.31
C HIS A 73 -29.18 -13.65 -3.98
N GLU A 74 -28.51 -14.29 -3.02
CA GLU A 74 -29.03 -14.70 -1.72
C GLU A 74 -28.71 -13.73 -0.59
N GLY A 75 -28.79 -12.49 -0.70
CA GLY A 75 -28.50 -11.60 0.42
C GLY A 75 -28.21 -10.16 0.06
N GLY A 76 -28.16 -9.88 -1.23
CA GLY A 76 -27.99 -8.52 -1.70
C GLY A 76 -26.59 -7.95 -1.51
N PHE A 77 -25.62 -8.75 -1.09
CA PHE A 77 -24.23 -8.33 -0.92
C PHE A 77 -23.59 -8.05 -2.27
N LEU A 78 -22.78 -7.00 -2.32
CA LEU A 78 -21.90 -6.72 -3.45
C LEU A 78 -20.54 -7.36 -3.19
N TRP A 79 -20.05 -8.08 -4.19
CA TRP A 79 -18.71 -8.66 -4.17
C TRP A 79 -17.83 -7.92 -5.16
N TYR A 80 -16.57 -7.75 -4.78
CA TYR A 80 -15.58 -7.08 -5.60
C TYR A 80 -14.38 -8.01 -5.82
N LEU A 81 -13.98 -8.16 -7.06
CA LEU A 81 -12.83 -8.96 -7.45
C LEU A 81 -11.80 -8.05 -8.09
N LYS A 82 -10.58 -8.12 -7.63
CA LYS A 82 -9.44 -7.45 -8.26
C LYS A 82 -8.57 -8.55 -8.88
N LEU A 83 -8.45 -8.54 -10.18
CA LEU A 83 -7.65 -9.46 -10.96
C LEU A 83 -6.48 -8.70 -11.57
N ILE A 84 -5.32 -9.33 -11.56
CA ILE A 84 -4.10 -8.82 -12.20
C ILE A 84 -3.61 -9.87 -13.20
N PRO A 85 -2.91 -9.50 -14.28
CA PRO A 85 -2.32 -10.45 -15.21
C PRO A 85 -1.35 -11.41 -14.50
N GLU A 86 -1.29 -12.66 -14.96
CA GLU A 86 -0.29 -13.61 -14.47
C GLU A 86 1.13 -13.07 -14.75
N GLY A 87 1.99 -13.08 -13.74
CA GLY A 87 3.34 -12.53 -13.82
C GLY A 87 3.42 -11.00 -13.69
N PHE A 88 2.28 -10.33 -13.51
CA PHE A 88 2.26 -8.90 -13.21
C PHE A 88 2.59 -8.68 -11.74
N VAL A 89 3.70 -8.06 -11.47
CA VAL A 89 4.06 -7.57 -10.13
C VAL A 89 3.34 -6.22 -9.95
N SER A 90 2.27 -6.23 -9.17
CA SER A 90 1.49 -5.02 -8.91
C SER A 90 2.32 -4.06 -8.05
N SER A 91 2.76 -2.98 -8.62
CA SER A 91 3.17 -1.83 -7.82
C SER A 91 1.91 -1.15 -7.26
N GLY A 92 1.33 -1.72 -6.22
CA GLY A 92 0.25 -1.06 -5.50
C GLY A 92 -0.97 -1.89 -5.14
N GLY A 93 -1.06 -2.33 -3.89
CA GLY A 93 -2.30 -2.58 -3.14
C GLY A 93 -2.97 -3.93 -3.31
N GLY A 94 -2.64 -4.87 -2.45
CA GLY A 94 -3.54 -5.91 -1.94
C GLY A 94 -3.95 -7.03 -2.86
N GLY A 95 -3.16 -8.11 -2.95
CA GLY A 95 -3.57 -9.41 -3.44
C GLY A 95 -2.36 -10.28 -3.72
N GLY A 96 -2.13 -11.33 -2.95
CA GLY A 96 -1.28 -12.51 -3.05
C GLY A 96 -0.22 -12.57 -4.17
N GLY A 97 0.65 -11.58 -4.26
CA GLY A 97 1.95 -11.70 -4.89
C GLY A 97 2.98 -11.83 -3.76
N GLU A 98 4.17 -12.31 -4.04
CA GLU A 98 5.30 -12.20 -3.12
C GLU A 98 5.28 -10.78 -2.53
N PRO A 99 5.50 -10.59 -1.23
CA PRO A 99 5.50 -9.28 -0.62
C PRO A 99 6.44 -8.38 -1.43
N THR A 100 5.91 -7.26 -1.94
CA THR A 100 6.73 -6.32 -2.68
C THR A 100 7.62 -5.63 -1.66
N THR A 101 8.90 -5.98 -1.70
CA THR A 101 9.92 -5.41 -0.85
C THR A 101 10.73 -4.38 -1.63
N TYR A 102 11.29 -3.41 -0.92
CA TYR A 102 12.05 -2.31 -1.52
C TYR A 102 13.44 -2.21 -0.89
N GLU A 103 14.36 -1.68 -1.65
CA GLU A 103 15.68 -1.31 -1.15
C GLU A 103 15.71 0.18 -0.81
N LEU A 104 16.49 0.58 0.19
CA LEU A 104 16.78 1.97 0.43
C LEU A 104 17.96 2.42 -0.47
N PRO A 105 17.98 3.66 -0.96
CA PRO A 105 17.02 4.73 -0.71
C PRO A 105 15.72 4.60 -1.52
N ILE A 106 14.63 5.15 -0.99
CA ILE A 106 13.34 5.30 -1.68
C ILE A 106 13.16 6.78 -2.00
N ASP A 107 13.24 7.15 -3.28
CA ASP A 107 13.22 8.54 -3.77
C ASP A 107 11.95 8.94 -4.56
N PHE A 108 11.06 7.99 -4.85
CA PHE A 108 9.80 8.16 -5.61
C PHE A 108 9.94 8.67 -7.04
N GLU A 109 11.16 8.92 -7.54
CA GLU A 109 11.38 9.51 -8.87
C GLU A 109 11.20 8.51 -10.01
N THR A 110 11.66 7.28 -9.82
CA THR A 110 11.70 6.25 -10.86
C THR A 110 10.71 5.12 -10.62
N GLU A 111 10.25 4.94 -9.40
CA GLU A 111 9.35 3.88 -8.98
C GLU A 111 8.15 4.47 -8.23
N ASP A 112 7.07 3.70 -8.16
CA ASP A 112 5.91 3.96 -7.30
C ASP A 112 5.92 2.94 -6.15
N PRO A 113 6.76 3.11 -5.12
CA PRO A 113 6.81 2.19 -4.00
C PRO A 113 5.44 2.11 -3.33
N VAL A 114 5.07 0.91 -2.89
CA VAL A 114 3.78 0.69 -2.26
C VAL A 114 3.95 0.63 -0.76
N PHE A 115 3.48 1.65 -0.09
CA PHE A 115 3.34 1.63 1.35
C PHE A 115 1.96 1.10 1.73
N ASN A 116 1.93 0.16 2.64
CA ASN A 116 0.71 -0.30 3.27
C ASN A 116 0.27 0.72 4.33
N VAL A 117 -1.02 1.01 4.41
CA VAL A 117 -1.57 2.00 5.32
C VAL A 117 -2.44 1.35 6.39
N PHE A 118 -2.52 1.99 7.55
CA PHE A 118 -3.36 1.54 8.67
C PHE A 118 -3.92 2.73 9.47
N GLY A 119 -4.85 2.46 10.38
CA GLY A 119 -5.48 3.51 11.19
C GLY A 119 -6.34 4.50 10.39
N GLY A 120 -6.74 4.14 9.16
CA GLY A 120 -7.51 5.00 8.27
C GLY A 120 -6.67 6.00 7.48
N SER A 121 -5.35 5.85 7.45
CA SER A 121 -4.47 6.65 6.59
C SER A 121 -4.70 6.33 5.10
N THR A 122 -4.30 7.25 4.25
CA THR A 122 -4.23 7.07 2.79
C THR A 122 -2.81 7.23 2.30
N TYR A 123 -2.51 6.71 1.12
CA TYR A 123 -1.19 6.82 0.51
C TYR A 123 -1.30 6.88 -1.02
N SER A 124 -0.49 7.72 -1.64
CA SER A 124 -0.26 7.76 -3.09
C SER A 124 1.08 8.40 -3.42
N VAL A 125 1.68 8.05 -4.55
CA VAL A 125 2.81 8.80 -5.12
C VAL A 125 2.23 9.84 -6.07
N ILE A 126 2.63 11.11 -5.90
CA ILE A 126 2.09 12.27 -6.64
C ILE A 126 3.23 13.15 -7.15
N ASP A 127 2.90 14.08 -8.06
CA ASP A 127 3.80 15.19 -8.38
C ASP A 127 4.02 16.04 -7.13
N ASN A 128 5.28 16.44 -6.88
CA ASN A 128 5.63 17.22 -5.70
C ASN A 128 4.87 18.57 -5.69
N PRO A 129 3.99 18.80 -4.71
CA PRO A 129 3.20 20.03 -4.67
C PRO A 129 4.00 21.26 -4.20
N ASP A 130 5.19 21.05 -3.62
CA ASP A 130 6.09 22.11 -3.13
C ASP A 130 7.54 21.77 -3.42
N PRO A 131 7.99 21.81 -4.71
CA PRO A 131 9.37 21.53 -5.08
C PRO A 131 10.28 22.72 -4.71
N SER A 132 10.55 22.88 -3.42
CA SER A 132 11.27 24.04 -2.89
C SER A 132 12.18 23.70 -1.71
N GLY A 133 13.05 24.62 -1.35
CA GLY A 133 13.94 24.49 -0.19
C GLY A 133 14.91 23.33 -0.35
N ILE A 134 14.85 22.38 0.58
CA ILE A 134 15.71 21.19 0.60
C ILE A 134 15.18 20.04 -0.25
N ASN A 135 13.96 20.16 -0.79
CA ASN A 135 13.36 19.14 -1.66
C ASN A 135 12.93 19.76 -2.99
N THR A 136 13.64 19.38 -4.06
CA THR A 136 13.34 19.79 -5.43
C THR A 136 12.96 18.62 -6.33
N SER A 137 12.68 17.47 -5.72
CA SER A 137 12.20 16.26 -6.40
C SER A 137 10.92 16.55 -7.18
N SER A 138 10.72 15.85 -8.28
CA SER A 138 9.51 16.00 -9.09
C SER A 138 8.32 15.21 -8.53
N ARG A 139 8.58 14.15 -7.77
CA ARG A 139 7.56 13.27 -7.20
C ARG A 139 7.83 13.02 -5.72
N VAL A 140 6.77 12.71 -4.98
CA VAL A 140 6.81 12.45 -3.53
C VAL A 140 5.70 11.49 -3.13
N ALA A 141 5.84 10.87 -1.97
CA ALA A 141 4.73 10.20 -1.31
C ALA A 141 3.79 11.23 -0.66
N GLU A 142 2.50 11.10 -0.90
CA GLU A 142 1.45 11.76 -0.13
C GLU A 142 0.81 10.77 0.84
N THR A 143 0.67 11.15 2.09
CA THR A 143 -0.09 10.39 3.08
C THR A 143 -1.00 11.31 3.88
N THR A 144 -2.28 10.96 3.99
CA THR A 144 -3.20 11.65 4.88
C THR A 144 -3.38 10.82 6.14
N HIS A 145 -3.12 11.44 7.29
CA HIS A 145 -3.26 10.79 8.59
C HIS A 145 -4.72 10.45 8.86
N GLY A 146 -4.98 9.20 9.26
CA GLY A 146 -6.31 8.70 9.56
C GLY A 146 -6.91 9.21 10.86
N VAL A 147 -8.07 8.67 11.22
CA VAL A 147 -8.81 9.07 12.43
C VAL A 147 -8.20 8.49 13.71
N GLU A 148 -7.42 7.43 13.59
CA GLU A 148 -6.79 6.81 14.74
C GLU A 148 -5.50 7.54 15.13
N PRO A 149 -5.22 7.76 16.42
CA PRO A 149 -3.99 8.45 16.84
C PRO A 149 -2.71 7.70 16.47
N TRP A 150 -2.81 6.40 16.23
CA TRP A 150 -1.75 5.52 15.78
C TRP A 150 -1.75 5.27 14.26
N ALA A 151 -2.44 6.10 13.49
CA ALA A 151 -2.50 5.98 12.04
C ALA A 151 -1.12 6.17 11.39
N GLY A 152 -0.84 5.44 10.32
CA GLY A 152 0.47 5.50 9.67
C GLY A 152 0.56 4.65 8.42
N LEU A 153 1.80 4.39 8.00
CA LEU A 153 2.12 3.61 6.82
C LEU A 153 3.41 2.80 7.04
N PHE A 154 3.57 1.72 6.30
CA PHE A 154 4.79 0.92 6.34
C PHE A 154 5.19 0.38 4.97
N VAL A 155 6.46 0.08 4.84
CA VAL A 155 7.06 -0.59 3.69
C VAL A 155 7.91 -1.75 4.17
N ASP A 156 7.84 -2.88 3.46
CA ASP A 156 8.73 -4.02 3.69
C ASP A 156 10.01 -3.85 2.85
N LEU A 157 11.14 -4.16 3.46
CA LEU A 157 12.46 -4.04 2.85
C LEU A 157 12.94 -5.42 2.35
N THR A 158 13.71 -5.42 1.28
CA THR A 158 14.25 -6.65 0.67
C THR A 158 15.20 -7.39 1.61
N GLU A 159 15.98 -6.64 2.38
CA GLU A 159 16.91 -7.17 3.36
C GLU A 159 16.74 -6.46 4.71
N PRO A 160 16.98 -7.14 5.82
CA PRO A 160 17.00 -6.49 7.11
C PRO A 160 18.07 -5.40 7.21
N LEU A 161 17.75 -4.31 7.89
CA LEU A 161 18.63 -3.16 8.07
C LEU A 161 19.92 -3.52 8.81
N ASP A 162 21.07 -3.11 8.27
CA ASP A 162 22.37 -3.21 8.95
C ASP A 162 22.62 -2.00 9.84
N LEU A 163 22.09 -2.02 11.04
CA LEU A 163 22.27 -0.95 12.03
C LEU A 163 23.66 -0.91 12.68
N SER A 164 24.57 -1.82 12.31
CA SER A 164 25.94 -1.83 12.83
C SER A 164 26.86 -0.85 12.10
N THR A 165 26.54 -0.51 10.85
CA THR A 165 27.30 0.39 10.00
C THR A 165 26.59 1.72 9.73
N SER A 166 25.29 1.69 9.57
CA SER A 166 24.40 2.83 9.29
C SER A 166 23.19 2.74 10.21
N SER A 167 23.23 3.49 11.32
CA SER A 167 22.21 3.34 12.37
C SER A 167 21.04 4.31 12.26
N SER A 168 21.12 5.30 11.36
CA SER A 168 20.09 6.31 11.25
C SER A 168 19.15 6.04 10.07
N ILE A 169 17.87 6.23 10.30
CA ILE A 169 16.87 6.36 9.22
C ILE A 169 16.68 7.85 8.97
N THR A 170 16.85 8.26 7.73
CA THR A 170 16.69 9.64 7.28
C THR A 170 15.57 9.75 6.26
N PHE A 171 14.86 10.88 6.24
CA PHE A 171 13.87 11.20 5.24
C PHE A 171 13.57 12.71 5.24
N LYS A 172 12.96 13.18 4.16
CA LYS A 172 12.37 14.53 4.11
C LYS A 172 10.88 14.43 4.39
N ILE A 173 10.38 15.37 5.17
CA ILE A 173 8.96 15.49 5.47
C ILE A 173 8.48 16.93 5.23
N TRP A 174 7.35 17.06 4.56
CA TRP A 174 6.55 18.29 4.57
C TRP A 174 5.31 18.03 5.44
N ALA A 175 5.11 18.86 6.44
CA ALA A 175 4.03 18.67 7.40
C ALA A 175 3.07 19.86 7.38
N PRO A 176 1.74 19.64 7.50
CA PRO A 176 0.77 20.72 7.59
C PRO A 176 0.81 21.42 8.94
N VAL A 177 1.27 20.71 9.98
CA VAL A 177 1.41 21.17 11.36
C VAL A 177 2.70 20.60 11.96
N THR A 178 3.29 21.31 12.90
CA THR A 178 4.40 20.80 13.72
C THR A 178 3.89 19.77 14.72
N GLY A 179 4.74 18.83 15.14
CA GLY A 179 4.38 17.83 16.12
C GLY A 179 5.15 16.53 15.99
N PRO A 180 4.78 15.50 16.74
CA PRO A 180 5.52 14.26 16.76
C PRO A 180 5.37 13.45 15.46
N CYS A 181 6.45 12.81 15.07
CA CYS A 181 6.50 11.74 14.10
C CYS A 181 7.18 10.54 14.77
N ARG A 182 6.59 9.37 14.68
CA ARG A 182 7.21 8.15 15.17
C ARG A 182 7.78 7.35 14.01
N VAL A 183 8.99 6.82 14.21
CA VAL A 183 9.64 5.88 13.30
C VAL A 183 9.81 4.56 14.02
N LYS A 184 9.35 3.47 13.41
CA LYS A 184 9.44 2.13 13.97
C LYS A 184 10.12 1.21 12.97
N LEU A 185 11.08 0.44 13.45
CA LEU A 185 11.69 -0.67 12.74
C LEU A 185 11.12 -1.97 13.30
N GLU A 186 10.61 -2.84 12.43
CA GLU A 186 9.89 -4.04 12.82
C GLU A 186 10.42 -5.26 12.06
N ASN A 187 10.44 -6.41 12.71
CA ASN A 187 10.61 -7.69 12.06
C ASN A 187 9.27 -8.12 11.45
N SER A 188 9.17 -8.15 10.11
CA SER A 188 7.91 -8.45 9.40
C SER A 188 7.38 -9.86 9.72
N SER A 189 8.28 -10.80 10.03
CA SER A 189 7.94 -12.17 10.38
C SER A 189 7.60 -12.36 11.86
N ALA A 190 7.95 -11.39 12.73
CA ALA A 190 7.74 -11.42 14.17
C ALA A 190 7.45 -10.01 14.70
N THR A 191 6.26 -9.49 14.44
CA THR A 191 5.88 -8.08 14.68
C THR A 191 5.96 -7.62 16.15
N SER A 192 6.17 -8.53 17.08
CA SER A 192 6.52 -8.21 18.48
C SER A 192 8.01 -7.84 18.68
N GLU A 193 8.86 -8.10 17.67
CA GLU A 193 10.25 -7.64 17.61
C GLU A 193 10.31 -6.32 16.87
N PHE A 194 10.43 -5.24 17.60
CA PHE A 194 10.52 -3.91 17.04
C PHE A 194 11.30 -2.97 17.95
N VAL A 195 11.70 -1.85 17.37
CA VAL A 195 12.18 -0.67 18.09
C VAL A 195 11.48 0.56 17.50
N GLU A 196 11.09 1.50 18.34
CA GLU A 196 10.43 2.73 17.90
C GLU A 196 11.00 3.94 18.62
N LEU A 197 11.10 5.04 17.89
CA LEU A 197 11.61 6.31 18.40
C LEU A 197 10.73 7.45 17.89
N ASP A 198 10.53 8.45 18.72
CA ASP A 198 9.79 9.66 18.40
C ASP A 198 10.76 10.78 18.02
N VAL A 199 10.40 11.56 17.04
CA VAL A 199 11.09 12.78 16.60
C VAL A 199 10.06 13.88 16.39
N ASP A 200 10.41 15.11 16.76
CA ASP A 200 9.53 16.25 16.50
C ASP A 200 9.78 16.83 15.11
N VAL A 201 8.71 16.96 14.32
CA VAL A 201 8.69 17.81 13.14
C VAL A 201 8.47 19.25 13.59
N THR A 202 9.47 20.07 13.35
CA THR A 202 9.54 21.44 13.90
C THR A 202 9.09 22.51 12.92
N THR A 203 8.99 22.14 11.63
CA THR A 203 8.59 23.03 10.54
C THR A 203 7.26 22.60 9.96
N SER A 204 6.36 23.57 9.76
CA SER A 204 5.09 23.34 9.06
C SER A 204 5.01 24.16 7.77
N GLY A 205 4.42 23.60 6.72
CA GLY A 205 4.26 24.26 5.43
C GLY A 205 5.58 24.42 4.65
N ALA A 206 6.60 23.63 4.99
CA ALA A 206 7.86 23.55 4.27
C ALA A 206 8.55 22.21 4.55
N TRP A 207 9.51 21.83 3.70
CA TRP A 207 10.27 20.60 3.85
C TRP A 207 11.27 20.68 5.00
N GLU A 208 11.33 19.63 5.81
CA GLU A 208 12.29 19.42 6.89
C GLU A 208 13.00 18.06 6.70
N ALA A 209 14.31 18.02 6.94
CA ALA A 209 15.06 16.78 6.96
C ALA A 209 15.00 16.18 8.37
N ILE A 210 14.62 14.93 8.45
CA ILE A 210 14.53 14.15 9.67
C ILE A 210 15.65 13.10 9.67
N SER A 211 16.23 12.89 10.83
CA SER A 211 17.17 11.79 11.09
C SER A 211 16.86 11.17 12.45
N VAL A 212 16.65 9.87 12.48
CA VAL A 212 16.33 9.09 13.69
C VAL A 212 17.40 8.03 13.87
N ASP A 213 18.19 8.15 14.95
CA ASP A 213 19.31 7.26 15.24
C ASP A 213 18.88 6.05 16.09
N PHE A 214 18.99 4.88 15.53
CA PHE A 214 18.72 3.58 16.15
C PHE A 214 20.00 2.91 16.69
N ALA A 215 21.07 3.65 16.93
CA ALA A 215 22.29 3.10 17.48
C ALA A 215 22.06 2.29 18.75
N GLY A 216 22.64 1.10 18.81
CA GLY A 216 22.44 0.15 19.91
C GLY A 216 21.24 -0.79 19.75
N SER A 217 20.44 -0.62 18.72
CA SER A 217 19.41 -1.60 18.36
C SER A 217 20.02 -2.82 17.65
N SER A 218 19.28 -3.92 17.59
CA SER A 218 19.74 -5.16 16.96
C SER A 218 19.88 -4.96 15.45
N SER A 219 21.06 -5.22 14.89
CA SER A 219 21.33 -5.19 13.45
C SER A 219 20.90 -6.50 12.79
N GLY A 220 20.42 -6.43 11.53
CA GLY A 220 20.04 -7.60 10.74
C GLY A 220 18.73 -8.27 11.20
N VAL A 221 17.86 -7.55 11.91
CA VAL A 221 16.61 -8.07 12.48
C VAL A 221 15.38 -7.46 11.81
N TYR A 222 15.43 -6.18 11.51
CA TYR A 222 14.27 -5.40 11.10
C TYR A 222 14.26 -5.24 9.58
N ASP A 223 13.23 -5.74 8.94
CA ASP A 223 12.99 -5.69 7.50
C ASP A 223 11.72 -4.92 7.14
N ARG A 224 11.15 -4.16 8.10
CA ARG A 224 10.01 -3.28 7.88
C ARG A 224 10.24 -1.94 8.50
N LEU A 225 10.04 -0.89 7.69
CA LEU A 225 10.02 0.50 8.13
C LEU A 225 8.58 0.98 8.27
N VAL A 226 8.23 1.48 9.45
CA VAL A 226 6.90 2.03 9.75
C VAL A 226 7.05 3.51 10.11
N LEU A 227 6.26 4.35 9.49
CA LEU A 227 6.23 5.79 9.71
C LEU A 227 4.84 6.21 10.22
N PHE A 228 4.83 7.07 11.22
CA PHE A 228 3.62 7.64 11.80
C PHE A 228 3.70 9.17 11.80
N PRO A 229 3.56 9.83 10.63
CA PRO A 229 3.52 11.29 10.56
C PRO A 229 2.32 11.83 11.33
N GLY A 230 2.53 12.73 12.30
CA GLY A 230 1.46 13.22 13.19
C GLY A 230 1.07 12.23 14.29
N TRP A 231 2.03 11.44 14.78
CA TRP A 231 1.82 10.49 15.88
C TRP A 231 1.01 11.07 17.04
N ASP A 232 0.05 10.31 17.56
CA ASP A 232 -0.84 10.65 18.68
C ASP A 232 -1.77 11.87 18.42
N VAL A 233 -1.88 12.33 17.16
CA VAL A 233 -2.77 13.42 16.76
C VAL A 233 -3.79 12.94 15.74
N PRO A 234 -5.02 12.56 16.15
CA PRO A 234 -6.05 12.10 15.22
C PRO A 234 -6.30 13.11 14.09
N SER A 235 -6.35 12.63 12.85
CA SER A 235 -6.61 13.47 11.68
C SER A 235 -5.64 14.65 11.54
N ALA A 236 -4.34 14.41 11.78
CA ALA A 236 -3.30 15.46 11.79
C ALA A 236 -3.14 16.19 10.44
N GLY A 237 -3.67 15.64 9.35
CA GLY A 237 -3.67 16.26 8.03
C GLY A 237 -2.90 15.45 6.98
N THR A 238 -2.53 16.12 5.89
CA THR A 238 -1.79 15.52 4.78
C THR A 238 -0.31 15.89 4.88
N PHE A 239 0.54 14.87 4.82
CA PHE A 239 2.00 14.95 4.85
C PHE A 239 2.56 14.49 3.51
N TYR A 240 3.73 15.01 3.15
CA TYR A 240 4.51 14.49 2.03
C TYR A 240 5.84 13.96 2.55
N LEU A 241 6.30 12.85 1.98
CA LEU A 241 7.53 12.16 2.37
C LEU A 241 8.40 11.97 1.13
N ASP A 242 9.72 12.04 1.32
CA ASP A 242 10.69 11.86 0.26
C ASP A 242 12.07 11.45 0.78
N ASP A 243 12.92 10.94 -0.13
CA ASP A 243 14.32 10.58 0.14
C ASP A 243 14.48 9.75 1.43
N ILE A 244 13.75 8.65 1.54
CA ILE A 244 13.86 7.75 2.70
C ILE A 244 15.09 6.89 2.52
N ASP A 245 16.05 6.98 3.47
CA ASP A 245 17.34 6.29 3.38
C ASP A 245 17.83 5.79 4.74
N GLN A 246 18.86 4.96 4.71
CA GLN A 246 19.61 4.49 5.86
C GLN A 246 21.05 5.05 5.80
N GLU A 247 21.47 5.83 6.80
CA GLU A 247 22.78 6.47 6.92
C GLU A 247 23.56 6.06 8.18
#